data_3e13e52bde18138a7600079ac0002e00
#
_entry.id   3e13e52bde18138a7600079ac0002e00
#
_cell.length_a   1.000
_cell.length_b   1.000
_cell.length_c   1.000
_cell.angle_alpha   90.00
_cell.angle_beta   90.00
_cell.angle_gamma   90.00
#
_symmetry.space_group_name_H-M   'P 1'
#
loop_
_entity.id
_entity.type
_entity.pdbx_description
1 polymer ?
#
loop_
_entity_poly.entity_id
_entity_poly.type
_entity_poly.pdbx_seq_one_letter_code
_entity_poly.pdbx_strand_id
1 'polypeptide(L)'
;IRRQRQMCIRDRLRAMKHMFTDIKNGRITEEEINEKTFSGYLDTRELPDPDLLIRTSGEQRLSNYLLWQLAYSEFYFTDVPWPDFHKKELELAVEAYNKRDRRFGGLKEEE
;
A
#
# COMPACT_ATOMS: atom_id res chain seq x y z
N ILE A 1 -11.21 -11.73 0.95
CA ILE A 1 -11.17 -10.30 0.55
C ILE A 1 -11.81 -9.41 1.61
N ARG A 2 -13.00 -9.78 2.08
CA ARG A 2 -13.70 -9.00 3.12
C ARG A 2 -12.90 -8.94 4.44
N ARG A 3 -12.28 -10.04 4.83
CA ARG A 3 -11.42 -10.11 6.02
C ARG A 3 -10.17 -9.25 5.88
N GLN A 4 -9.51 -9.28 4.72
CA GLN A 4 -8.31 -8.48 4.46
C GLN A 4 -8.60 -6.98 4.49
N ARG A 5 -9.73 -6.57 3.91
CA ARG A 5 -10.19 -5.17 3.98
C ARG A 5 -10.41 -4.72 5.42
N GLN A 6 -11.09 -5.54 6.21
CA GLN A 6 -11.34 -5.24 7.64
C GLN A 6 -10.05 -5.19 8.43
N MET A 7 -9.09 -6.07 8.16
CA MET A 7 -7.77 -6.03 8.80
C MET A 7 -7.06 -4.71 8.51
N CYS A 8 -7.08 -4.24 7.27
CA CYS A 8 -6.44 -2.97 6.90
C CYS A 8 -7.11 -1.77 7.59
N ILE A 9 -8.43 -1.75 7.68
CA ILE A 9 -9.16 -0.70 8.40
C ILE A 9 -8.81 -0.73 9.89
N ARG A 10 -8.84 -1.90 10.51
CA ARG A 10 -8.50 -2.06 11.92
C ARG A 10 -7.06 -1.68 12.22
N ASP A 11 -6.14 -2.02 11.34
CA ASP A 11 -4.73 -1.68 11.46
C ASP A 11 -4.54 -0.15 11.52
N ARG A 12 -5.14 0.57 10.59
CA ARG A 12 -5.06 2.05 10.59
C ARG A 12 -5.69 2.66 11.83
N LEU A 13 -6.85 2.19 12.25
CA LEU A 13 -7.51 2.68 13.45
C LEU A 13 -6.70 2.38 14.71
N ARG A 14 -6.14 1.18 14.79
CA ARG A 14 -5.26 0.79 15.90
C ARG A 14 -4.00 1.65 15.94
N ALA A 15 -3.38 1.89 14.78
CA ALA A 15 -2.22 2.77 14.67
C ALA A 15 -2.52 4.17 15.21
N MET A 16 -3.67 4.75 14.82
CA MET A 16 -4.10 6.06 15.32
C MET A 16 -4.30 6.08 16.83
N LYS A 17 -4.94 5.04 17.38
CA LYS A 17 -5.15 4.93 18.83
C LYS A 17 -3.84 4.82 19.60
N HIS A 18 -2.89 4.04 19.11
CA HIS A 18 -1.56 3.91 19.70
C HIS A 18 -0.79 5.22 19.65
N MET A 19 -0.82 5.94 18.53
CA MET A 19 -0.21 7.27 18.44
C MET A 19 -0.81 8.24 19.45
N PHE A 20 -2.12 8.26 19.56
CA PHE A 20 -2.79 9.12 20.53
C PHE A 20 -2.36 8.81 21.97
N THR A 21 -2.26 7.53 22.32
CA THR A 21 -1.78 7.09 23.63
C THR A 21 -0.34 7.55 23.86
N ASP A 22 0.53 7.42 22.88
CA ASP A 22 1.93 7.83 22.98
C ASP A 22 2.07 9.35 23.13
N ILE A 23 1.25 10.14 22.44
CA ILE A 23 1.19 11.59 22.59
C ILE A 23 0.73 11.94 24.01
N LYS A 24 -0.33 11.33 24.49
CA LYS A 24 -0.89 11.56 25.80
C LYS A 24 0.11 11.24 26.92
N ASN A 25 0.92 10.20 26.73
CA ASN A 25 1.94 9.78 27.69
C ASN A 25 3.29 10.49 27.53
N GLY A 26 3.39 11.44 26.60
CA GLY A 26 4.61 12.21 26.35
C GLY A 26 5.73 11.46 25.64
N ARG A 27 5.45 10.31 25.05
CA ARG A 27 6.45 9.53 24.29
C ARG A 27 6.80 10.14 22.95
N ILE A 28 5.81 10.76 22.29
CA ILE A 28 5.99 11.54 21.07
C ILE A 28 5.23 12.85 21.21
N THR A 29 5.62 13.85 20.42
CA THR A 29 4.93 15.14 20.35
C THR A 29 4.13 15.26 19.07
N GLU A 30 3.19 16.21 19.03
CA GLU A 30 2.38 16.47 17.84
C GLU A 30 3.28 16.83 16.63
N GLU A 31 4.36 17.56 16.85
CA GLU A 31 5.31 17.97 15.83
C GLU A 31 6.08 16.80 15.19
N GLU A 32 6.16 15.67 15.90
CA GLU A 32 6.80 14.45 15.40
C GLU A 32 5.89 13.61 14.48
N ILE A 33 4.62 13.99 14.34
CA ILE A 33 3.68 13.29 13.46
C ILE A 33 4.02 13.61 12.01
N ASN A 34 4.40 12.57 11.27
CA ASN A 34 4.65 12.62 9.83
C ASN A 34 4.38 11.24 9.22
N GLU A 35 4.57 11.12 7.91
CA GLU A 35 4.32 9.86 7.19
C GLU A 35 5.15 8.70 7.75
N LYS A 36 6.41 8.93 8.03
CA LYS A 36 7.32 7.92 8.59
C LYS A 36 6.89 7.47 9.98
N THR A 37 6.52 8.41 10.83
CA THR A 37 6.04 8.11 12.18
C THR A 37 4.79 7.27 12.13
N PHE A 38 3.81 7.65 11.32
CA PHE A 38 2.56 6.88 11.17
C PHE A 38 2.81 5.48 10.62
N SER A 39 3.66 5.34 9.60
CA SER A 39 4.05 4.03 9.06
C SER A 39 4.65 3.11 10.12
N GLY A 40 5.36 3.68 11.10
CA GLY A 40 5.94 2.96 12.22
C GLY A 40 4.92 2.38 13.20
N TYR A 41 3.66 2.82 13.16
CA TYR A 41 2.57 2.28 13.98
C TYR A 41 1.74 1.21 13.27
N LEU A 42 1.91 1.05 11.96
CA LEU A 42 1.20 0.03 11.19
C LEU A 42 1.79 -1.36 11.38
N ASP A 43 1.00 -2.40 11.14
CA ASP A 43 1.47 -3.79 11.20
C ASP A 43 2.60 -4.08 10.20
N THR A 44 2.67 -3.32 9.12
CA THR A 44 3.70 -3.42 8.09
C THR A 44 4.98 -2.63 8.39
N ARG A 45 5.16 -2.14 9.61
CA ARG A 45 6.26 -1.24 9.98
C ARG A 45 7.67 -1.74 9.67
N GLU A 46 7.86 -3.06 9.64
CA GLU A 46 9.16 -3.69 9.36
C GLU A 46 9.33 -4.04 7.87
N LEU A 47 8.33 -3.78 7.04
CA LEU A 47 8.33 -4.08 5.62
C LEU A 47 8.41 -2.79 4.80
N PRO A 48 9.10 -2.81 3.65
CA PRO A 48 8.99 -1.71 2.69
C PRO A 48 7.58 -1.65 2.10
N ASP A 49 7.19 -0.47 1.63
CA ASP A 49 5.93 -0.33 0.90
C ASP A 49 5.97 -1.15 -0.40
N PRO A 50 4.84 -1.73 -0.83
CA PRO A 50 4.78 -2.49 -2.06
C PRO A 50 5.12 -1.64 -3.28
N ASP A 51 5.87 -2.20 -4.21
CA ASP A 51 6.17 -1.55 -5.49
C ASP A 51 5.09 -1.81 -6.54
N LEU A 52 4.44 -2.96 -6.48
CA LEU A 52 3.48 -3.41 -7.46
C LEU A 52 2.26 -4.04 -6.77
N LEU A 53 1.06 -3.56 -7.12
CA LEU A 53 -0.21 -4.20 -6.79
C LEU A 53 -0.76 -4.88 -8.03
N ILE A 54 -1.05 -6.18 -7.91
CA ILE A 54 -1.73 -6.94 -8.96
C ILE A 54 -3.17 -7.19 -8.52
N ARG A 55 -4.14 -6.68 -9.29
CA ARG A 55 -5.56 -6.92 -9.07
C ARG A 55 -6.09 -7.81 -10.17
N THR A 56 -6.62 -8.97 -9.79
CA THR A 56 -7.14 -10.00 -10.69
C THR A 56 -8.65 -9.86 -10.91
N SER A 57 -9.21 -10.72 -11.74
CA SER A 57 -10.67 -10.89 -11.96
C SER A 57 -11.37 -9.67 -12.55
N GLY A 58 -10.67 -8.81 -13.28
CA GLY A 58 -11.26 -7.63 -13.93
C GLY A 58 -11.69 -6.52 -12.99
N GLU A 59 -11.35 -6.62 -11.70
CA GLU A 59 -11.67 -5.60 -10.72
C GLU A 59 -10.66 -4.45 -10.77
N GLN A 60 -11.14 -3.21 -10.71
CA GLN A 60 -10.28 -2.02 -10.84
C GLN A 60 -10.41 -1.08 -9.64
N ARG A 61 -10.59 -1.65 -8.45
CA ARG A 61 -10.71 -0.90 -7.21
C ARG A 61 -9.87 -1.54 -6.11
N LEU A 62 -9.44 -0.75 -5.14
CA LEU A 62 -8.67 -1.23 -3.98
C LEU A 62 -9.55 -1.75 -2.85
N SER A 63 -10.79 -1.28 -2.77
CA SER A 63 -11.72 -1.66 -1.71
C SER A 63 -11.14 -1.51 -0.30
N ASN A 64 -10.41 -0.42 -0.08
CA ASN A 64 -9.77 -0.08 1.21
C ASN A 64 -8.57 -0.96 1.59
N TYR A 65 -8.04 -1.74 0.64
CA TYR A 65 -6.89 -2.62 0.88
C TYR A 65 -5.59 -1.83 0.84
N LEU A 66 -4.80 -1.88 1.91
CA LEU A 66 -3.46 -1.26 2.04
C LEU A 66 -3.36 0.17 1.47
N LEU A 67 -4.40 1.01 1.66
CA LEU A 67 -4.46 2.34 1.05
C LEU A 67 -3.23 3.20 1.35
N TRP A 68 -2.77 3.19 2.59
CA TRP A 68 -1.60 3.96 3.00
C TRP A 68 -0.33 3.45 2.33
N GLN A 69 -0.12 2.14 2.39
CA GLN A 69 1.09 1.49 1.89
C GLN A 69 1.18 1.50 0.36
N LEU A 70 0.05 1.56 -0.35
CA LEU A 70 -0.02 1.55 -1.81
C LEU A 70 0.02 2.93 -2.45
N ALA A 71 0.25 3.99 -1.66
CA ALA A 71 0.15 5.37 -2.14
C ALA A 71 1.02 5.65 -3.38
N TYR A 72 2.19 5.04 -3.47
CA TYR A 72 3.12 5.21 -4.60
C TYR A 72 3.37 3.92 -5.38
N SER A 73 2.57 2.88 -5.12
CA SER A 73 2.69 1.61 -5.84
C SER A 73 2.19 1.72 -7.27
N GLU A 74 2.80 0.97 -8.17
CA GLU A 74 2.29 0.77 -9.51
C GLU A 74 1.18 -0.28 -9.49
N PHE A 75 0.17 -0.13 -10.34
CA PHE A 75 -0.97 -1.02 -10.40
C PHE A 75 -0.97 -1.81 -11.71
N TYR A 76 -1.25 -3.10 -11.60
CA TYR A 76 -1.46 -3.97 -12.73
C TYR A 76 -2.82 -4.66 -12.59
N PHE A 77 -3.72 -4.39 -13.51
CA PHE A 77 -5.06 -4.97 -13.55
C PHE A 77 -5.13 -6.05 -14.62
N THR A 78 -5.70 -7.18 -14.29
CA THR A 78 -5.89 -8.29 -15.23
C THR A 78 -7.28 -8.89 -15.07
N ASP A 79 -7.86 -9.36 -16.19
CA ASP A 79 -9.14 -10.06 -16.20
C ASP A 79 -9.00 -11.52 -15.75
N VAL A 80 -7.79 -12.06 -15.67
CA VAL A 80 -7.53 -13.43 -15.26
C VAL A 80 -8.01 -13.64 -13.81
N PRO A 81 -8.90 -14.61 -13.54
CA PRO A 81 -9.32 -14.94 -12.18
C PRO A 81 -8.15 -15.46 -11.34
N TRP A 82 -8.19 -15.21 -10.03
CA TRP A 82 -7.12 -15.63 -9.13
C TRP A 82 -6.74 -17.10 -9.24
N PRO A 83 -7.69 -18.07 -9.35
CA PRO A 83 -7.34 -19.49 -9.50
C PRO A 83 -6.53 -19.79 -10.77
N ASP A 84 -6.66 -18.96 -11.81
CA ASP A 84 -5.98 -19.13 -13.09
C ASP A 84 -4.73 -18.25 -13.20
N PHE A 85 -4.39 -17.51 -12.15
CA PHE A 85 -3.21 -16.66 -12.11
C PHE A 85 -1.98 -17.50 -11.75
N HIS A 86 -1.22 -17.85 -12.78
CA HIS A 86 -0.04 -18.70 -12.66
C HIS A 86 1.24 -17.91 -12.94
N LYS A 87 2.37 -18.61 -13.01
CA LYS A 87 3.69 -18.02 -13.23
C LYS A 87 3.75 -17.10 -14.45
N LYS A 88 3.13 -17.51 -15.56
CA LYS A 88 3.11 -16.72 -16.80
C LYS A 88 2.44 -15.36 -16.61
N GLU A 89 1.32 -15.34 -15.89
CA GLU A 89 0.58 -14.13 -15.60
C GLU A 89 1.39 -13.20 -14.69
N LEU A 90 2.09 -13.75 -13.71
CA LEU A 90 3.00 -12.99 -12.84
C LEU A 90 4.17 -12.40 -13.64
N GLU A 91 4.77 -13.16 -14.54
CA GLU A 91 5.84 -12.68 -15.41
C GLU A 91 5.39 -11.52 -16.29
N LEU A 92 4.17 -11.58 -16.84
CA LEU A 92 3.59 -10.49 -17.63
C LEU A 92 3.38 -9.22 -16.78
N ALA A 93 2.93 -9.38 -15.54
CA ALA A 93 2.74 -8.25 -14.62
C ALA A 93 4.08 -7.58 -14.27
N VAL A 94 5.11 -8.37 -13.98
CA VAL A 94 6.45 -7.87 -13.68
C VAL A 94 7.07 -7.19 -14.91
N GLU A 95 6.89 -7.75 -16.08
CA GLU A 95 7.35 -7.15 -17.34
C GLU A 95 6.68 -5.80 -17.59
N ALA A 96 5.36 -5.71 -17.38
CA ALA A 96 4.65 -4.45 -17.49
C ALA A 96 5.15 -3.41 -16.47
N TYR A 97 5.43 -3.84 -15.24
CA TYR A 97 6.02 -2.98 -14.21
C TYR A 97 7.38 -2.43 -14.63
N ASN A 98 8.25 -3.28 -15.17
CA ASN A 98 9.60 -2.89 -15.58
C ASN A 98 9.63 -1.86 -16.72
N LYS A 99 8.55 -1.77 -17.50
CA LYS A 99 8.39 -0.79 -18.58
C LYS A 99 7.87 0.57 -18.11
N ARG A 100 7.45 0.67 -16.85
CA ARG A 100 6.86 1.90 -16.31
C ARG A 100 7.92 2.87 -15.80
N ASP A 101 7.59 4.15 -15.90
CA ASP A 101 8.37 5.25 -15.35
C ASP A 101 7.74 5.69 -14.01
N ARG A 102 8.39 5.36 -12.91
CA ARG A 102 7.90 5.71 -11.57
C ARG A 102 8.32 7.13 -11.22
N ARG A 103 7.33 7.98 -10.92
CA ARG A 103 7.55 9.40 -10.60
C ARG A 103 7.33 9.74 -9.13
N PHE A 104 6.76 8.83 -8.34
CA PHE A 104 6.43 9.02 -6.92
C PHE A 104 5.68 10.33 -6.65
N GLY A 105 4.73 10.69 -7.54
CA GLY A 105 3.97 11.94 -7.46
C GLY A 105 4.70 13.18 -8.00
N GLY A 106 5.95 13.04 -8.46
CA GLY A 106 6.71 14.11 -9.07
C GLY A 106 6.37 14.34 -10.55
N LEU A 107 6.74 15.52 -11.05
CA LEU A 107 6.65 15.82 -12.48
C LEU A 107 7.88 15.25 -13.19
N LYS A 108 7.68 14.86 -14.46
CA LYS A 108 8.79 14.50 -15.32
C LYS A 108 9.60 15.76 -15.62
N GLU A 109 10.91 15.72 -15.39
CA GLU A 109 11.79 16.80 -15.86
C GLU A 109 11.76 16.78 -17.39
N GLU A 110 11.45 17.92 -18.00
CA GLU A 110 11.62 18.14 -19.43
C GLU A 110 13.11 18.26 -19.72
N GLU A 111 13.65 17.35 -20.52
CA GLU A 111 14.99 17.47 -21.06
C GLU A 111 15.07 18.55 -22.15
#